data_2c6b4f57bb3aeaa0a5ae49c8d269dca0
#
_entry.id   2c6b4f57bb3aeaa0a5ae49c8d269dca0
#
_cell.length_a   1.000
_cell.length_b   1.000
_cell.length_c   1.000
_cell.angle_alpha   90.00
_cell.angle_beta   90.00
_cell.angle_gamma   90.00
#
_symmetry.space_group_name_H-M   'P 1'
#
loop_
_entity.id
_entity.type
_entity.pdbx_description
1 polymer ?
#
loop_
_entity_poly.entity_id
_entity_poly.type
_entity_poly.pdbx_seq_one_letter_code
_entity_poly.pdbx_strand_id
1 'polypeptide(L)'
;MSVLTDHGDPAAGAALHAAFPEATRAPVVYRGDVTVHVEPAHEAEVVRHAKERLGYDLLIDRLGADRGEEAEPRFDVITILYNLETGKRLHVSTCVAELSPELPTLVGVFRGADWFEREIWDMYGVRFTGHPDLRRILMPESFPAFPMRKEYPMEGEGAWAAPRRALGGNVDGTDGAVAVNVAPRAPEARAPEPGR
;
A
#
# COMPACT_ATOMS: atom_id res chain seq x y z
N MET A 1 17.32 25.92 16.44
CA MET A 1 15.85 25.97 16.30
C MET A 1 15.49 25.01 15.19
N SER A 2 14.97 23.83 15.55
CA SER A 2 14.53 22.83 14.56
C SER A 2 13.22 23.32 13.94
N VAL A 3 13.26 23.70 12.68
CA VAL A 3 12.05 23.93 11.87
C VAL A 3 11.53 22.57 11.45
N LEU A 4 11.05 21.78 12.39
CA LEU A 4 10.08 20.73 12.08
C LEU A 4 8.76 21.48 11.86
N THR A 5 8.47 21.78 10.61
CA THR A 5 7.19 22.34 10.22
C THR A 5 6.11 21.38 10.68
N ASP A 6 5.26 21.82 11.59
CA ASP A 6 4.09 21.07 12.07
C ASP A 6 3.06 21.00 10.94
N HIS A 7 3.11 19.90 10.18
CA HIS A 7 2.24 19.67 9.03
C HIS A 7 0.96 18.89 9.39
N GLY A 8 0.87 18.35 10.60
CA GLY A 8 -0.30 17.64 11.08
C GLY A 8 -1.45 18.57 11.43
N ASP A 9 -2.62 18.02 11.52
CA ASP A 9 -3.86 18.72 11.90
C ASP A 9 -4.56 18.01 13.08
N PRO A 10 -4.18 18.33 14.33
CA PRO A 10 -4.82 17.74 15.50
C PRO A 10 -6.33 18.05 15.58
N ALA A 11 -6.75 19.22 15.08
CA ALA A 11 -8.17 19.60 15.08
C ALA A 11 -8.98 18.71 14.13
N ALA A 12 -8.47 18.43 12.92
CA ALA A 12 -9.10 17.52 11.99
C ALA A 12 -9.13 16.09 12.51
N GLY A 13 -8.04 15.62 13.12
CA GLY A 13 -8.00 14.31 13.78
C GLY A 13 -9.07 14.17 14.87
N ALA A 14 -9.19 15.18 15.73
CA ALA A 14 -10.22 15.21 16.77
C ALA A 14 -11.64 15.28 16.19
N ALA A 15 -11.85 16.06 15.11
CA ALA A 15 -13.13 16.16 14.43
C ALA A 15 -13.56 14.82 13.80
N LEU A 16 -12.62 14.07 13.18
CA LEU A 16 -12.89 12.72 12.68
C LEU A 16 -13.28 11.76 13.81
N HIS A 17 -12.53 11.76 14.90
CA HIS A 17 -12.85 10.91 16.04
C HIS A 17 -14.21 11.27 16.67
N ALA A 18 -14.56 12.55 16.75
CA ALA A 18 -15.85 12.98 17.24
C ALA A 18 -17.01 12.57 16.30
N ALA A 19 -16.77 12.55 14.99
CA ALA A 19 -17.77 12.13 14.01
C ALA A 19 -17.96 10.61 13.96
N PHE A 20 -16.91 9.83 14.26
CA PHE A 20 -16.91 8.37 14.18
C PHE A 20 -16.28 7.72 15.44
N PRO A 21 -16.85 7.94 16.62
CA PRO A 21 -16.23 7.49 17.88
C PRO A 21 -16.10 5.98 17.99
N GLU A 22 -17.03 5.22 17.41
CA GLU A 22 -17.01 3.74 17.45
C GLU A 22 -16.09 3.12 16.37
N ALA A 23 -15.83 3.87 15.30
CA ALA A 23 -15.05 3.40 14.16
C ALA A 23 -13.58 3.87 14.20
N THR A 24 -13.23 4.80 15.11
CA THR A 24 -11.89 5.39 15.18
C THR A 24 -11.36 5.37 16.59
N ARG A 25 -10.04 5.37 16.73
CA ARG A 25 -9.38 5.61 18.01
C ARG A 25 -8.99 7.08 18.14
N ALA A 26 -8.74 7.53 19.37
CA ALA A 26 -8.25 8.88 19.62
C ALA A 26 -6.99 9.15 18.77
N PRO A 27 -6.90 10.32 18.12
CA PRO A 27 -5.79 10.64 17.24
C PRO A 27 -4.46 10.67 18.01
N VAL A 28 -3.42 10.15 17.37
CA VAL A 28 -2.05 10.14 17.89
C VAL A 28 -1.24 11.19 17.16
N VAL A 29 -0.53 12.03 17.91
CA VAL A 29 0.40 13.03 17.36
C VAL A 29 1.82 12.55 17.59
N TYR A 30 2.58 12.39 16.49
CA TYR A 30 3.98 11.99 16.56
C TYR A 30 4.82 12.81 15.58
N ARG A 31 5.83 13.49 16.08
CA ARG A 31 6.74 14.35 15.29
C ARG A 31 6.04 15.39 14.41
N GLY A 32 4.88 15.88 14.83
CA GLY A 32 4.11 16.86 14.07
C GLY A 32 3.14 16.26 13.05
N ASP A 33 3.13 14.94 12.85
CA ASP A 33 2.10 14.24 12.06
C ASP A 33 0.96 13.74 12.95
N VAL A 34 -0.24 13.77 12.43
CA VAL A 34 -1.46 13.33 13.13
C VAL A 34 -2.01 12.08 12.44
N THR A 35 -2.16 11.01 13.22
CA THR A 35 -2.68 9.74 12.73
C THR A 35 -3.98 9.38 13.46
N VAL A 36 -5.01 9.06 12.69
CA VAL A 36 -6.28 8.48 13.17
C VAL A 36 -6.31 7.02 12.79
N HIS A 37 -6.42 6.13 13.78
CA HIS A 37 -6.62 4.70 13.52
C HIS A 37 -8.10 4.42 13.29
N VAL A 38 -8.40 3.71 12.20
CA VAL A 38 -9.76 3.45 11.74
C VAL A 38 -10.00 1.95 11.60
N GLU A 39 -11.19 1.50 12.01
CA GLU A 39 -11.61 0.11 11.77
C GLU A 39 -11.81 -0.17 10.28
N PRO A 40 -11.36 -1.33 9.76
CA PRO A 40 -11.35 -1.65 8.33
C PRO A 40 -12.66 -1.38 7.59
N ALA A 41 -13.78 -1.76 8.18
CA ALA A 41 -15.10 -1.62 7.57
C ALA A 41 -15.52 -0.17 7.32
N HIS A 42 -14.97 0.77 8.08
CA HIS A 42 -15.36 2.19 8.07
C HIS A 42 -14.35 3.11 7.35
N GLU A 43 -13.24 2.58 6.86
CA GLU A 43 -12.18 3.39 6.26
C GLU A 43 -12.70 4.29 5.13
N ALA A 44 -13.45 3.74 4.18
CA ALA A 44 -13.95 4.51 3.04
C ALA A 44 -14.92 5.63 3.44
N GLU A 45 -15.72 5.41 4.48
CA GLU A 45 -16.65 6.42 5.00
C GLU A 45 -15.91 7.55 5.71
N VAL A 46 -14.94 7.21 6.58
CA VAL A 46 -14.10 8.17 7.31
C VAL A 46 -13.28 9.02 6.34
N VAL A 47 -12.65 8.40 5.34
CA VAL A 47 -11.86 9.11 4.32
C VAL A 47 -12.75 10.01 3.45
N ARG A 48 -13.96 9.57 3.10
CA ARG A 48 -14.93 10.41 2.40
C ARG A 48 -15.34 11.61 3.24
N HIS A 49 -15.59 11.42 4.52
CA HIS A 49 -15.92 12.51 5.44
C HIS A 49 -14.75 13.51 5.55
N ALA A 50 -13.50 13.04 5.65
CA ALA A 50 -12.32 13.90 5.66
C ALA A 50 -12.27 14.78 4.41
N LYS A 51 -12.56 14.22 3.23
CA LYS A 51 -12.64 14.97 1.98
C LYS A 51 -13.76 15.97 1.95
N GLU A 52 -15.00 15.51 2.16
CA GLU A 52 -16.21 16.32 1.92
C GLU A 52 -16.50 17.35 3.02
N ARG A 53 -16.08 17.10 4.26
CA ARG A 53 -16.40 17.93 5.42
C ARG A 53 -15.21 18.68 6.00
N LEU A 54 -14.00 18.15 5.84
CA LEU A 54 -12.80 18.74 6.43
C LEU A 54 -11.82 19.31 5.37
N GLY A 55 -12.17 19.21 4.07
CA GLY A 55 -11.40 19.83 2.98
C GLY A 55 -10.10 19.10 2.64
N TYR A 56 -10.00 17.80 2.91
CA TYR A 56 -8.84 16.99 2.51
C TYR A 56 -9.00 16.52 1.07
N ASP A 57 -8.74 17.41 0.12
CA ASP A 57 -9.05 17.22 -1.30
C ASP A 57 -8.02 16.37 -2.06
N LEU A 58 -6.83 16.17 -1.50
CA LEU A 58 -5.75 15.46 -2.16
C LEU A 58 -5.36 14.20 -1.38
N LEU A 59 -5.36 13.06 -2.07
CA LEU A 59 -4.68 11.85 -1.65
C LEU A 59 -3.21 11.95 -2.10
N ILE A 60 -2.29 12.12 -1.14
CA ILE A 60 -0.85 12.17 -1.44
C ILE A 60 -0.32 10.78 -1.68
N ASP A 61 -0.67 9.84 -0.77
CA ASP A 61 -0.14 8.49 -0.80
C ASP A 61 -1.07 7.53 -0.08
N ARG A 62 -0.99 6.25 -0.47
CA ARG A 62 -1.58 5.13 0.24
C ARG A 62 -0.59 3.99 0.20
N LEU A 63 -0.08 3.60 1.34
CA LEU A 63 1.01 2.63 1.44
C LEU A 63 0.67 1.49 2.39
N GLY A 64 1.24 0.32 2.11
CA GLY A 64 1.14 -0.86 2.97
C GLY A 64 2.41 -1.06 3.80
N ALA A 65 2.26 -1.71 4.94
CA ALA A 65 3.39 -2.19 5.74
C ALA A 65 3.05 -3.56 6.35
N ASP A 66 4.02 -4.46 6.34
CA ASP A 66 3.96 -5.74 7.05
C ASP A 66 4.63 -5.59 8.42
N ARG A 67 3.88 -5.81 9.48
CA ARG A 67 4.34 -5.73 10.88
C ARG A 67 5.08 -6.99 11.35
N GLY A 68 5.09 -8.03 10.49
CA GLY A 68 5.69 -9.33 10.77
C GLY A 68 4.65 -10.41 11.06
N GLU A 69 5.07 -11.66 10.91
CA GLU A 69 4.21 -12.84 11.02
C GLU A 69 3.55 -13.00 12.41
N GLU A 70 4.20 -12.50 13.45
CA GLU A 70 3.72 -12.56 14.84
C GLU A 70 2.71 -11.44 15.18
N ALA A 71 2.52 -10.47 14.29
CA ALA A 71 1.67 -9.32 14.56
C ALA A 71 0.20 -9.60 14.20
N GLU A 72 -0.70 -9.29 15.14
CA GLU A 72 -2.13 -9.35 14.91
C GLU A 72 -2.79 -8.03 15.34
N PRO A 73 -3.44 -7.30 14.43
CA PRO A 73 -3.48 -7.49 12.97
C PRO A 73 -2.11 -7.28 12.30
N ARG A 74 -1.85 -7.99 11.19
CA ARG A 74 -0.53 -8.05 10.56
C ARG A 74 -0.19 -6.87 9.66
N PHE A 75 -1.12 -6.46 8.79
CA PHE A 75 -0.83 -5.43 7.79
C PHE A 75 -1.41 -4.09 8.19
N ASP A 76 -0.58 -3.04 8.11
CA ASP A 76 -1.03 -1.65 8.18
C ASP A 76 -1.21 -1.10 6.77
N VAL A 77 -2.32 -0.39 6.55
CA VAL A 77 -2.52 0.45 5.37
C VAL A 77 -2.66 1.89 5.84
N ILE A 78 -1.78 2.75 5.36
CA ILE A 78 -1.71 4.16 5.77
C ILE A 78 -2.09 5.02 4.57
N THR A 79 -3.14 5.81 4.73
CA THR A 79 -3.65 6.75 3.74
C THR A 79 -3.27 8.17 4.17
N ILE A 80 -2.52 8.89 3.34
CA ILE A 80 -2.04 10.24 3.62
C ILE A 80 -2.87 11.24 2.82
N LEU A 81 -3.65 12.03 3.54
CA LEU A 81 -4.51 13.06 3.00
C LEU A 81 -3.90 14.45 3.19
N TYR A 82 -4.19 15.35 2.26
CA TYR A 82 -3.69 16.72 2.28
C TYR A 82 -4.81 17.71 1.99
N ASN A 83 -4.85 18.76 2.80
CA ASN A 83 -5.74 19.90 2.60
C ASN A 83 -4.96 21.00 1.88
N LEU A 84 -5.37 21.33 0.65
CA LEU A 84 -4.70 22.31 -0.21
C LEU A 84 -4.81 23.74 0.29
N GLU A 85 -5.87 24.08 1.05
CA GLU A 85 -6.09 25.40 1.57
C GLU A 85 -5.25 25.68 2.81
N THR A 86 -5.18 24.73 3.73
CA THR A 86 -4.48 24.87 5.01
C THR A 86 -3.03 24.42 4.99
N GLY A 87 -2.63 23.66 3.96
CA GLY A 87 -1.30 23.05 3.87
C GLY A 87 -1.08 21.95 4.90
N LYS A 88 -2.15 21.37 5.47
CA LYS A 88 -2.08 20.36 6.54
C LYS A 88 -2.25 18.95 6.01
N ARG A 89 -1.60 17.99 6.70
CA ARG A 89 -1.69 16.56 6.43
C ARG A 89 -2.46 15.84 7.53
N LEU A 90 -3.13 14.77 7.15
CA LEU A 90 -3.80 13.86 8.04
C LEU A 90 -3.52 12.42 7.60
N HIS A 91 -3.06 11.60 8.51
CA HIS A 91 -2.86 10.17 8.27
C HIS A 91 -4.05 9.38 8.80
N VAL A 92 -4.59 8.52 7.96
CA VAL A 92 -5.58 7.51 8.33
C VAL A 92 -4.88 6.16 8.27
N SER A 93 -4.81 5.45 9.38
CA SER A 93 -4.16 4.13 9.49
C SER A 93 -5.21 3.07 9.76
N THR A 94 -5.19 2.01 8.96
CA THR A 94 -6.11 0.89 9.08
C THR A 94 -5.32 -0.41 9.10
N CYS A 95 -5.57 -1.25 10.10
CA CYS A 95 -4.88 -2.52 10.26
C CYS A 95 -5.78 -3.67 9.84
N VAL A 96 -5.25 -4.61 9.05
CA VAL A 96 -5.97 -5.80 8.61
C VAL A 96 -5.27 -7.10 9.01
N ALA A 97 -6.08 -8.10 9.37
CA ALA A 97 -5.60 -9.42 9.75
C ALA A 97 -5.04 -10.18 8.54
N GLU A 98 -4.12 -11.10 8.80
CA GLU A 98 -3.52 -11.92 7.74
C GLU A 98 -4.52 -12.87 7.08
N LEU A 99 -5.42 -13.47 7.84
CA LEU A 99 -6.37 -14.47 7.35
C LEU A 99 -7.37 -13.92 6.33
N SER A 100 -7.70 -12.62 6.42
CA SER A 100 -8.61 -11.94 5.49
C SER A 100 -8.15 -10.50 5.32
N PRO A 101 -7.06 -10.27 4.57
CA PRO A 101 -6.50 -8.94 4.41
C PRO A 101 -7.31 -8.15 3.37
N GLU A 102 -8.47 -7.64 3.78
CA GLU A 102 -9.39 -6.93 2.89
C GLU A 102 -9.77 -5.56 3.43
N LEU A 103 -9.84 -4.57 2.52
CA LEU A 103 -10.28 -3.20 2.79
C LEU A 103 -11.25 -2.73 1.69
N PRO A 104 -12.15 -1.79 1.98
CA PRO A 104 -12.91 -1.13 0.93
C PRO A 104 -12.01 -0.27 0.04
N THR A 105 -12.30 -0.24 -1.27
CA THR A 105 -11.57 0.64 -2.19
C THR A 105 -11.88 2.11 -1.93
N LEU A 106 -10.87 2.96 -2.07
CA LEU A 106 -11.01 4.41 -2.05
C LEU A 106 -11.11 5.03 -3.46
N VAL A 107 -11.11 4.23 -4.54
CA VAL A 107 -11.17 4.72 -5.94
C VAL A 107 -12.41 5.59 -6.18
N GLY A 108 -13.54 5.28 -5.52
CA GLY A 108 -14.76 6.10 -5.56
C GLY A 108 -14.66 7.44 -4.82
N VAL A 109 -13.66 7.61 -3.95
CA VAL A 109 -13.39 8.87 -3.23
C VAL A 109 -12.25 9.64 -3.92
N PHE A 110 -11.16 8.94 -4.22
CA PHE A 110 -9.98 9.49 -4.90
C PHE A 110 -9.58 8.57 -6.06
N ARG A 111 -9.67 9.06 -7.29
CA ARG A 111 -9.31 8.27 -8.48
C ARG A 111 -7.86 7.78 -8.46
N GLY A 112 -6.94 8.56 -7.85
CA GLY A 112 -5.54 8.18 -7.70
C GLY A 112 -5.30 6.96 -6.82
N ALA A 113 -6.26 6.58 -5.97
CA ALA A 113 -6.17 5.39 -5.13
C ALA A 113 -6.01 4.09 -5.93
N ASP A 114 -6.51 4.05 -7.19
CA ASP A 114 -6.36 2.89 -8.10
C ASP A 114 -4.92 2.35 -8.11
N TRP A 115 -3.95 3.23 -8.37
CA TRP A 115 -2.54 2.84 -8.50
C TRP A 115 -1.93 2.38 -7.18
N PHE A 116 -2.20 3.09 -6.10
CA PHE A 116 -1.71 2.75 -4.76
C PHE A 116 -2.30 1.42 -4.26
N GLU A 117 -3.59 1.19 -4.48
CA GLU A 117 -4.26 -0.04 -4.06
C GLU A 117 -3.76 -1.26 -4.83
N ARG A 118 -3.50 -1.11 -6.12
CA ARG A 118 -2.86 -2.16 -6.92
C ARG A 118 -1.46 -2.47 -6.45
N GLU A 119 -0.66 -1.45 -6.08
CA GLU A 119 0.68 -1.63 -5.52
C GLU A 119 0.62 -2.38 -4.19
N ILE A 120 -0.24 -1.97 -3.26
CA ILE A 120 -0.40 -2.63 -1.97
C ILE A 120 -0.83 -4.10 -2.16
N TRP A 121 -1.77 -4.34 -3.06
CA TRP A 121 -2.17 -5.71 -3.38
C TRP A 121 -1.02 -6.52 -3.99
N ASP A 122 -0.29 -5.95 -4.92
CA ASP A 122 0.83 -6.62 -5.60
C ASP A 122 1.97 -6.97 -4.63
N MET A 123 2.26 -6.09 -3.67
CA MET A 123 3.37 -6.24 -2.73
C MET A 123 3.02 -7.07 -1.48
N TYR A 124 1.80 -6.95 -0.96
CA TYR A 124 1.40 -7.54 0.33
C TYR A 124 0.22 -8.51 0.24
N GLY A 125 -0.56 -8.47 -0.85
CA GLY A 125 -1.75 -9.30 -1.01
C GLY A 125 -2.99 -8.78 -0.28
N VAL A 126 -3.01 -7.53 0.16
CA VAL A 126 -4.20 -6.89 0.73
C VAL A 126 -5.19 -6.61 -0.40
N ARG A 127 -6.40 -7.14 -0.31
CA ARG A 127 -7.45 -7.00 -1.33
C ARG A 127 -8.27 -5.74 -1.08
N PHE A 128 -8.65 -5.04 -2.15
CA PHE A 128 -9.51 -3.87 -2.08
C PHE A 128 -10.88 -4.19 -2.69
N THR A 129 -11.87 -4.37 -1.82
CA THR A 129 -13.23 -4.73 -2.24
C THR A 129 -13.90 -3.57 -2.99
N GLY A 130 -14.45 -3.87 -4.18
CA GLY A 130 -15.02 -2.86 -5.05
C GLY A 130 -14.01 -2.14 -5.95
N HIS A 131 -12.74 -2.52 -5.92
CA HIS A 131 -11.74 -1.98 -6.86
C HIS A 131 -12.08 -2.38 -8.30
N PRO A 132 -12.06 -1.44 -9.27
CA PRO A 132 -12.50 -1.71 -10.64
C PRO A 132 -11.60 -2.65 -11.43
N ASP A 133 -10.29 -2.66 -11.15
CA ASP A 133 -9.29 -3.44 -11.91
C ASP A 133 -8.08 -3.80 -11.02
N LEU A 134 -8.29 -4.71 -10.06
CA LEU A 134 -7.26 -5.13 -9.11
C LEU A 134 -6.34 -6.18 -9.75
N ARG A 135 -5.28 -5.73 -10.40
CA ARG A 135 -4.24 -6.57 -11.03
C ARG A 135 -2.84 -6.06 -10.67
N ARG A 136 -1.83 -6.90 -10.85
CA ARG A 136 -0.43 -6.54 -10.56
C ARG A 136 0.00 -5.30 -11.34
N ILE A 137 0.93 -4.53 -10.77
CA ILE A 137 1.45 -3.29 -11.35
C ILE A 137 2.97 -3.28 -11.43
N LEU A 138 3.66 -3.79 -10.41
CA LEU A 138 5.12 -3.84 -10.33
C LEU A 138 5.66 -5.21 -10.72
N MET A 139 5.02 -6.28 -10.25
CA MET A 139 5.44 -7.64 -10.54
C MET A 139 4.74 -8.17 -11.79
N PRO A 140 5.37 -9.10 -12.55
CA PRO A 140 4.69 -9.83 -13.61
C PRO A 140 3.53 -10.66 -13.07
N GLU A 141 2.50 -10.89 -13.88
CA GLU A 141 1.32 -11.69 -13.47
C GLU A 141 1.67 -13.12 -13.03
N SER A 142 2.76 -13.67 -13.59
CA SER A 142 3.27 -14.99 -13.24
C SER A 142 4.06 -15.05 -11.92
N PHE A 143 4.26 -13.91 -11.24
CA PHE A 143 5.01 -13.90 -9.98
C PHE A 143 4.20 -14.59 -8.87
N PRO A 144 4.77 -15.62 -8.18
CA PRO A 144 3.98 -16.54 -7.36
C PRO A 144 3.70 -16.06 -5.94
N ALA A 145 4.27 -14.92 -5.52
CA ALA A 145 4.27 -14.48 -4.12
C ALA A 145 3.95 -12.99 -3.98
N PHE A 146 4.04 -12.49 -2.74
CA PHE A 146 3.97 -11.07 -2.39
C PHE A 146 5.34 -10.63 -1.84
N PRO A 147 6.15 -9.91 -2.64
CA PRO A 147 7.57 -9.75 -2.38
C PRO A 147 7.92 -8.86 -1.19
N MET A 148 6.97 -8.08 -0.67
CA MET A 148 7.18 -7.20 0.49
C MET A 148 6.75 -7.83 1.82
N ARG A 149 6.21 -9.04 1.79
CA ARG A 149 5.95 -9.79 3.02
C ARG A 149 7.24 -10.23 3.67
N LYS A 150 7.28 -10.25 5.01
CA LYS A 150 8.50 -10.54 5.78
C LYS A 150 9.03 -11.97 5.58
N GLU A 151 8.16 -12.92 5.28
CA GLU A 151 8.54 -14.30 4.96
C GLU A 151 9.18 -14.46 3.58
N TYR A 152 9.00 -13.49 2.66
CA TYR A 152 9.60 -13.59 1.34
C TYR A 152 11.11 -13.30 1.41
N PRO A 153 12.00 -14.22 0.95
CA PRO A 153 13.43 -14.04 1.08
C PRO A 153 13.96 -12.92 0.19
N MET A 154 14.91 -12.14 0.70
CA MET A 154 15.51 -11.02 -0.04
C MET A 154 16.25 -11.46 -1.31
N GLU A 155 16.77 -12.69 -1.31
CA GLU A 155 17.43 -13.30 -2.46
C GLU A 155 16.44 -13.76 -3.54
N GLY A 156 15.14 -13.73 -3.26
CA GLY A 156 14.09 -14.28 -4.12
C GLY A 156 14.01 -15.80 -4.05
N GLU A 157 13.07 -16.39 -4.77
CA GLU A 157 12.82 -17.82 -4.82
C GLU A 157 12.80 -18.38 -6.25
N GLY A 158 13.36 -19.57 -6.44
CA GLY A 158 13.33 -20.31 -7.70
C GLY A 158 13.85 -19.50 -8.89
N ALA A 159 13.03 -19.35 -9.94
CA ALA A 159 13.38 -18.59 -11.14
C ALA A 159 13.52 -17.06 -10.90
N TRP A 160 13.05 -16.57 -9.76
CA TRP A 160 13.08 -15.17 -9.34
C TRP A 160 14.21 -14.86 -8.38
N ALA A 161 15.00 -15.87 -8.00
CA ALA A 161 16.18 -15.66 -7.16
C ALA A 161 17.22 -14.82 -7.90
N ALA A 162 17.71 -13.76 -7.24
CA ALA A 162 18.84 -13.00 -7.78
C ALA A 162 20.07 -13.93 -7.93
N PRO A 163 20.79 -13.89 -9.04
CA PRO A 163 22.03 -14.65 -9.16
C PRO A 163 23.00 -14.16 -8.07
N ARG A 164 23.53 -15.08 -7.26
CA ARG A 164 24.40 -14.78 -6.11
C ARG A 164 25.61 -13.86 -6.43
N ARG A 165 25.98 -13.76 -7.71
CA ARG A 165 27.05 -12.89 -8.20
C ARG A 165 26.66 -11.40 -8.26
N ALA A 166 25.36 -11.06 -8.28
CA ALA A 166 24.92 -9.66 -8.37
C ALA A 166 25.09 -8.88 -7.05
N LEU A 167 25.19 -9.57 -5.91
CA LEU A 167 25.31 -8.94 -4.60
C LEU A 167 26.77 -8.78 -4.11
N GLY A 168 27.77 -9.23 -4.87
CA GLY A 168 29.20 -9.18 -4.51
C GLY A 168 30.15 -8.91 -5.67
N GLY A 169 29.66 -8.50 -6.83
CA GLY A 169 30.47 -8.21 -7.99
C GLY A 169 31.30 -6.94 -7.81
N ASN A 170 32.63 -7.04 -7.99
CA ASN A 170 33.56 -5.92 -8.06
C ASN A 170 33.02 -4.85 -9.03
N VAL A 171 33.01 -3.60 -8.60
CA VAL A 171 32.66 -2.41 -9.41
C VAL A 171 33.76 -2.00 -10.40
N ASP A 172 34.70 -2.88 -10.75
CA ASP A 172 35.83 -2.59 -11.62
C ASP A 172 35.58 -2.85 -13.13
N GLY A 173 34.35 -3.14 -13.51
CA GLY A 173 33.92 -3.01 -14.92
C GLY A 173 34.54 -3.98 -15.93
N THR A 174 35.21 -5.07 -15.51
CA THR A 174 35.89 -5.96 -16.42
C THR A 174 35.16 -7.24 -16.81
N ASP A 175 34.01 -7.51 -16.19
CA ASP A 175 33.15 -8.64 -16.58
C ASP A 175 31.95 -8.17 -17.41
N GLY A 176 32.17 -8.05 -18.70
CA GLY A 176 31.10 -7.82 -19.68
C GLY A 176 30.12 -8.99 -19.71
N ALA A 177 28.98 -8.81 -19.15
CA ALA A 177 27.65 -9.28 -19.46
C ALA A 177 26.79 -9.21 -18.20
N VAL A 178 26.04 -8.14 -18.04
CA VAL A 178 24.83 -8.17 -17.23
C VAL A 178 23.88 -9.13 -17.94
N ALA A 179 23.84 -10.38 -17.49
CA ALA A 179 22.76 -11.28 -17.89
C ALA A 179 21.48 -10.70 -17.29
N VAL A 180 20.78 -9.89 -18.05
CA VAL A 180 19.39 -9.57 -17.78
C VAL A 180 18.65 -10.91 -17.88
N ASN A 181 18.36 -11.51 -16.75
CA ASN A 181 17.55 -12.73 -16.68
C ASN A 181 16.12 -12.33 -17.09
N VAL A 182 15.89 -12.32 -18.41
CA VAL A 182 14.54 -12.20 -18.94
C VAL A 182 13.81 -13.45 -18.46
N ALA A 183 12.83 -13.26 -17.58
CA ALA A 183 11.99 -14.36 -17.11
C ALA A 183 11.55 -15.23 -18.30
N PRO A 184 11.57 -16.56 -18.17
CA PRO A 184 11.09 -17.43 -19.23
C PRO A 184 9.65 -17.03 -19.56
N ARG A 185 9.45 -16.68 -20.84
CA ARG A 185 8.12 -16.34 -21.36
C ARG A 185 7.16 -17.45 -20.96
N ALA A 186 6.09 -17.11 -20.23
CA ALA A 186 5.06 -18.08 -19.88
C ALA A 186 4.62 -18.83 -21.14
N PRO A 187 4.42 -20.16 -21.10
CA PRO A 187 3.95 -20.90 -22.25
C PRO A 187 2.65 -20.26 -22.72
N GLU A 188 2.61 -19.83 -23.97
CA GLU A 188 1.41 -19.27 -24.60
C GLU A 188 0.27 -20.28 -24.41
N ALA A 189 -0.79 -19.85 -23.74
CA ALA A 189 -2.00 -20.64 -23.63
C ALA A 189 -2.47 -20.96 -25.04
N ARG A 190 -2.39 -22.25 -25.41
CA ARG A 190 -2.82 -22.76 -26.71
C ARG A 190 -4.29 -22.40 -26.89
N ALA A 191 -4.60 -21.57 -27.87
CA ALA A 191 -5.98 -21.26 -28.22
C ALA A 191 -6.74 -22.57 -28.47
N PRO A 192 -8.01 -22.70 -28.01
CA PRO A 192 -8.81 -23.87 -28.29
C PRO A 192 -8.97 -24.02 -29.82
N GLU A 193 -8.66 -25.20 -30.34
CA GLU A 193 -8.89 -25.51 -31.75
C GLU A 193 -10.37 -25.37 -32.05
N PRO A 194 -10.76 -24.75 -33.17
CA PRO A 194 -12.17 -24.71 -33.59
C PRO A 194 -12.64 -26.14 -33.87
N GLY A 195 -13.71 -26.54 -33.18
CA GLY A 195 -14.32 -27.88 -33.29
C GLY A 195 -14.65 -28.26 -34.74
N ARG A 196 -14.37 -29.54 -35.04
CA ARG A 196 -14.90 -30.23 -36.20
C ARG A 196 -16.36 -30.60 -35.97
#